data_a21962fc175ec3be105479106eef6aff
#
_entry.id   a21962fc175ec3be105479106eef6aff
#
_cell.length_a   1.000
_cell.length_b   1.000
_cell.length_c   1.000
_cell.angle_alpha   90.00
_cell.angle_beta   90.00
_cell.angle_gamma   90.00
#
_symmetry.space_group_name_H-M   'P 1'
#
loop_
_entity.id
_entity.type
_entity.pdbx_description
1 polymer ?
#
loop_
_entity_poly.entity_id
_entity_poly.type
_entity_poly.pdbx_seq_one_letter_code
_entity_poly.pdbx_strand_id
1 'polypeptide(L)'
;MGCGSGGVLQEFISLDADPSKLYGVDLLHDRLRVAIERLPDCSYITANGEHLPFPSCSFDLVLQFTAFSSILDASTKVLMASEMVRVLKPGQGILWYDFVWNPLNRQTRGIPLSEIKKLFPGLQVTSRRITLAPPLTRLLVPRFQALANELTRLPFLNSHLIIWIQKPN
;
A
#
# COMPACT_ATOMS: atom_id res chain seq x y z
N MET A 1 1.01 -4.02 5.41
CA MET A 1 1.85 -3.15 6.25
C MET A 1 1.22 -1.77 6.27
N GLY A 2 1.11 -1.14 7.47
CA GLY A 2 0.34 0.09 7.65
C GLY A 2 -1.15 -0.14 7.40
N CYS A 3 -1.74 -1.17 8.01
CA CYS A 3 -3.11 -1.60 7.71
C CYS A 3 -4.18 -0.63 8.23
N GLY A 4 -3.80 0.31 9.10
CA GLY A 4 -4.72 1.25 9.71
C GLY A 4 -5.91 0.55 10.38
N SER A 5 -7.11 1.01 10.11
CA SER A 5 -8.37 0.42 10.58
C SER A 5 -8.89 -0.74 9.72
N GLY A 6 -8.03 -1.40 8.95
CA GLY A 6 -8.36 -2.64 8.22
C GLY A 6 -9.09 -2.46 6.88
N GLY A 7 -9.18 -1.23 6.34
CA GLY A 7 -9.95 -0.99 5.12
C GLY A 7 -9.50 -1.83 3.93
N VAL A 8 -8.18 -1.93 3.69
CA VAL A 8 -7.64 -2.75 2.60
C VAL A 8 -7.90 -4.24 2.83
N LEU A 9 -7.78 -4.72 4.07
CA LEU A 9 -8.08 -6.12 4.39
C LEU A 9 -9.55 -6.44 4.10
N GLN A 10 -10.47 -5.54 4.42
CA GLN A 10 -11.89 -5.69 4.11
C GLN A 10 -12.14 -5.81 2.60
N GLU A 11 -11.45 -5.01 1.78
CA GLU A 11 -11.56 -5.11 0.32
C GLU A 11 -11.07 -6.50 -0.18
N PHE A 12 -9.97 -7.01 0.38
CA PHE A 12 -9.48 -8.35 0.01
C PHE A 12 -10.45 -9.45 0.43
N ILE A 13 -11.10 -9.33 1.61
CA ILE A 13 -12.14 -10.27 2.04
C ILE A 13 -13.35 -10.21 1.07
N SER A 14 -13.74 -9.02 0.60
CA SER A 14 -14.81 -8.89 -0.39
C SER A 14 -14.45 -9.50 -1.76
N LEU A 15 -13.19 -9.79 -1.99
CA LEU A 15 -12.64 -10.50 -3.16
C LEU A 15 -12.32 -11.98 -2.84
N ASP A 16 -13.01 -12.57 -1.87
CA ASP A 16 -12.91 -13.98 -1.45
C ASP A 16 -11.56 -14.36 -0.78
N ALA A 17 -10.80 -13.40 -0.24
CA ALA A 17 -9.64 -13.74 0.57
C ALA A 17 -10.09 -14.31 1.93
N ASP A 18 -9.44 -15.41 2.36
CA ASP A 18 -9.66 -16.05 3.66
C ASP A 18 -9.18 -15.14 4.80
N PRO A 19 -10.07 -14.60 5.67
CA PRO A 19 -9.67 -13.69 6.75
C PRO A 19 -8.64 -14.28 7.70
N SER A 20 -8.68 -15.58 7.96
CA SER A 20 -7.76 -16.29 8.86
C SER A 20 -6.30 -16.26 8.38
N LYS A 21 -6.08 -15.97 7.09
CA LYS A 21 -4.76 -15.86 6.46
C LYS A 21 -4.29 -14.41 6.30
N LEU A 22 -5.09 -13.45 6.74
CA LEU A 22 -4.78 -12.02 6.63
C LEU A 22 -4.15 -11.49 7.91
N TYR A 23 -3.02 -10.80 7.75
CA TYR A 23 -2.26 -10.20 8.85
C TYR A 23 -2.20 -8.69 8.67
N GLY A 24 -2.68 -7.95 9.65
CA GLY A 24 -2.58 -6.50 9.73
C GLY A 24 -1.43 -6.07 10.63
N VAL A 25 -0.54 -5.22 10.12
CA VAL A 25 0.51 -4.58 10.94
C VAL A 25 0.35 -3.08 10.85
N ASP A 26 0.33 -2.42 11.99
CA ASP A 26 0.37 -0.95 12.09
C ASP A 26 1.14 -0.53 13.34
N LEU A 27 1.73 0.67 13.31
CA LEU A 27 2.41 1.26 14.46
C LEU A 27 1.42 1.79 15.50
N LEU A 28 0.25 2.24 15.04
CA LEU A 28 -0.76 2.90 15.88
C LEU A 28 -1.78 1.90 16.41
N HIS A 29 -1.63 1.54 17.68
CA HIS A 29 -2.50 0.59 18.37
C HIS A 29 -3.99 0.97 18.30
N ASP A 30 -4.33 2.25 18.42
CA ASP A 30 -5.72 2.71 18.35
C ASP A 30 -6.38 2.41 17.00
N ARG A 31 -5.61 2.45 15.90
CA ARG A 31 -6.12 2.06 14.59
C ARG A 31 -6.38 0.56 14.49
N LEU A 32 -5.47 -0.24 15.08
CA LEU A 32 -5.65 -1.70 15.13
C LEU A 32 -6.85 -2.12 15.96
N ARG A 33 -7.17 -1.42 17.05
CA ARG A 33 -8.41 -1.69 17.82
C ARG A 33 -9.65 -1.61 16.94
N VAL A 34 -9.75 -0.56 16.11
CA VAL A 34 -10.86 -0.42 15.16
C VAL A 34 -10.84 -1.55 14.10
N ALA A 35 -9.66 -1.97 13.64
CA ALA A 35 -9.54 -3.07 12.70
C ALA A 35 -10.00 -4.40 13.30
N ILE A 36 -9.63 -4.69 14.55
CA ILE A 36 -10.03 -5.90 15.29
C ILE A 36 -11.56 -5.96 15.45
N GLU A 37 -12.18 -4.83 15.83
CA GLU A 37 -13.64 -4.76 15.97
C GLU A 37 -14.39 -5.00 14.66
N ARG A 38 -13.81 -4.53 13.52
CA ARG A 38 -14.42 -4.65 12.19
C ARG A 38 -14.21 -6.00 11.54
N LEU A 39 -13.06 -6.61 11.73
CA LEU A 39 -12.60 -7.82 11.05
C LEU A 39 -11.94 -8.76 12.08
N PRO A 40 -12.72 -9.34 13.01
CA PRO A 40 -12.18 -10.10 14.14
C PRO A 40 -11.47 -11.40 13.73
N ASP A 41 -11.76 -11.92 12.54
CA ASP A 41 -11.18 -13.17 12.04
C ASP A 41 -9.77 -12.98 11.42
N CYS A 42 -9.29 -11.74 11.30
CA CYS A 42 -7.93 -11.43 10.86
C CYS A 42 -6.97 -11.37 12.06
N SER A 43 -5.68 -11.55 11.79
CA SER A 43 -4.62 -11.38 12.80
C SER A 43 -4.02 -9.98 12.78
N TYR A 44 -3.75 -9.38 13.95
CA TYR A 44 -3.21 -8.04 14.05
C TYR A 44 -2.03 -7.95 15.00
N ILE A 45 -1.03 -7.18 14.62
CA ILE A 45 0.19 -6.97 15.41
C ILE A 45 0.55 -5.48 15.40
N THR A 46 0.70 -4.90 16.58
CA THR A 46 1.32 -3.57 16.72
C THR A 46 2.81 -3.71 16.57
N ALA A 47 3.38 -3.19 15.49
CA ALA A 47 4.83 -3.25 15.26
C ALA A 47 5.31 -2.09 14.40
N ASN A 48 6.61 -1.75 14.56
CA ASN A 48 7.32 -0.87 13.66
C ASN A 48 7.63 -1.66 12.36
N GLY A 49 7.28 -1.07 11.22
CA GLY A 49 7.55 -1.67 9.90
C GLY A 49 9.02 -1.86 9.57
N GLU A 50 9.94 -1.20 10.29
CA GLU A 50 11.39 -1.40 10.19
C GLU A 50 11.85 -2.75 10.74
N HIS A 51 11.03 -3.40 11.58
CA HIS A 51 11.32 -4.69 12.22
C HIS A 51 10.01 -5.47 12.34
N LEU A 52 9.67 -6.23 11.30
CA LEU A 52 8.46 -7.03 11.30
C LEU A 52 8.61 -8.30 12.14
N PRO A 53 7.68 -8.60 13.06
CA PRO A 53 7.77 -9.76 13.97
C PRO A 53 7.36 -11.07 13.27
N PHE A 54 7.85 -11.27 12.06
CA PHE A 54 7.59 -12.48 11.28
C PHE A 54 8.90 -13.10 10.81
N PRO A 55 8.99 -14.43 10.69
CA PRO A 55 10.12 -15.09 10.05
C PRO A 55 10.32 -14.64 8.59
N SER A 56 11.51 -14.83 8.05
CA SER A 56 11.76 -14.66 6.62
C SER A 56 10.91 -15.64 5.81
N CYS A 57 10.50 -15.22 4.61
CA CYS A 57 9.75 -16.07 3.68
C CYS A 57 8.43 -16.64 4.25
N SER A 58 7.67 -15.81 4.99
CA SER A 58 6.40 -16.19 5.63
C SER A 58 5.17 -15.95 4.75
N PHE A 59 5.21 -14.96 3.86
CA PHE A 59 4.04 -14.47 3.14
C PHE A 59 4.12 -14.71 1.64
N ASP A 60 2.99 -15.07 1.07
CA ASP A 60 2.80 -15.17 -0.39
C ASP A 60 2.52 -13.81 -1.03
N LEU A 61 2.02 -12.85 -0.24
CA LEU A 61 1.73 -11.50 -0.70
C LEU A 61 1.97 -10.51 0.44
N VAL A 62 2.65 -9.42 0.14
CA VAL A 62 2.78 -8.27 1.04
C VAL A 62 2.05 -7.08 0.44
N LEU A 63 1.19 -6.44 1.23
CA LEU A 63 0.40 -5.28 0.82
C LEU A 63 0.95 -4.00 1.47
N GLN A 64 1.08 -2.95 0.68
CA GLN A 64 1.37 -1.59 1.13
C GLN A 64 0.44 -0.61 0.42
N PHE A 65 -0.40 0.08 1.18
CA PHE A 65 -1.36 1.05 0.67
C PHE A 65 -1.23 2.36 1.45
N THR A 66 -0.70 3.39 0.80
CA THR A 66 -0.54 4.77 1.30
C THR A 66 0.21 4.94 2.64
N ALA A 67 0.98 3.95 3.07
CA ALA A 67 1.77 4.04 4.29
C ALA A 67 3.10 4.80 4.06
N PHE A 68 3.79 4.51 2.97
CA PHE A 68 5.12 5.09 2.71
C PHE A 68 5.10 6.59 2.41
N SER A 69 4.03 7.10 1.81
CA SER A 69 3.88 8.55 1.61
C SER A 69 3.82 9.33 2.93
N SER A 70 3.43 8.69 4.04
CA SER A 70 3.40 9.28 5.37
C SER A 70 4.74 9.20 6.11
N ILE A 71 5.73 8.48 5.57
CA ILE A 71 7.07 8.36 6.13
C ILE A 71 7.96 9.38 5.44
N LEU A 72 8.47 10.35 6.18
CA LEU A 72 9.31 11.41 5.62
C LEU A 72 10.80 11.03 5.65
N ASP A 73 11.21 10.17 6.60
CA ASP A 73 12.58 9.70 6.72
C ASP A 73 12.92 8.63 5.69
N ALA A 74 14.04 8.85 4.98
CA ALA A 74 14.47 7.96 3.90
C ALA A 74 15.04 6.64 4.43
N SER A 75 15.72 6.66 5.57
CA SER A 75 16.31 5.46 6.18
C SER A 75 15.23 4.50 6.65
N THR A 76 14.18 5.01 7.28
CA THR A 76 12.99 4.25 7.67
C THR A 76 12.34 3.55 6.45
N LYS A 77 12.19 4.26 5.31
CA LYS A 77 11.65 3.65 4.08
C LYS A 77 12.51 2.48 3.59
N VAL A 78 13.83 2.64 3.63
CA VAL A 78 14.76 1.56 3.20
C VAL A 78 14.62 0.34 4.09
N LEU A 79 14.61 0.51 5.41
CA LEU A 79 14.45 -0.59 6.37
C LEU A 79 13.10 -1.29 6.19
N MET A 80 12.02 -0.53 6.07
CA MET A 80 10.69 -1.09 5.83
C MET A 80 10.60 -1.87 4.52
N ALA A 81 11.18 -1.35 3.44
CA ALA A 81 11.22 -2.04 2.15
C ALA A 81 12.02 -3.35 2.25
N SER A 82 13.15 -3.33 2.95
CA SER A 82 13.96 -4.52 3.23
C SER A 82 13.17 -5.59 4.00
N GLU A 83 12.42 -5.20 5.03
CA GLU A 83 11.59 -6.09 5.81
C GLU A 83 10.44 -6.69 4.97
N MET A 84 9.81 -5.89 4.10
CA MET A 84 8.79 -6.41 3.16
C MET A 84 9.37 -7.50 2.27
N VAL A 85 10.58 -7.31 1.74
CA VAL A 85 11.26 -8.33 0.91
C VAL A 85 11.70 -9.54 1.75
N ARG A 86 12.16 -9.33 2.99
CA ARG A 86 12.59 -10.41 3.88
C ARG A 86 11.45 -11.37 4.20
N VAL A 87 10.27 -10.85 4.55
CA VAL A 87 9.13 -11.68 4.92
C VAL A 87 8.41 -12.30 3.74
N LEU A 88 8.62 -11.80 2.53
CA LEU A 88 8.04 -12.32 1.29
C LEU A 88 8.76 -13.59 0.84
N LYS A 89 8.03 -14.63 0.47
CA LYS A 89 8.57 -15.86 -0.10
C LYS A 89 9.23 -15.60 -1.47
N PRO A 90 10.20 -16.42 -1.89
CA PRO A 90 10.73 -16.38 -3.26
C PRO A 90 9.63 -16.55 -4.31
N GLY A 91 9.77 -15.92 -5.47
CA GLY A 91 8.79 -15.95 -6.55
C GLY A 91 7.50 -15.17 -6.31
N GLN A 92 7.30 -14.64 -5.11
CA GLN A 92 6.08 -13.93 -4.70
C GLN A 92 6.22 -12.41 -4.85
N GLY A 93 5.16 -11.64 -4.53
CA GLY A 93 5.12 -10.21 -4.85
C GLY A 93 4.61 -9.30 -3.75
N ILE A 94 5.00 -8.02 -3.89
CA ILE A 94 4.47 -6.92 -3.11
C ILE A 94 3.48 -6.16 -3.98
N LEU A 95 2.25 -5.99 -3.52
CA LEU A 95 1.30 -5.08 -4.12
C LEU A 95 1.39 -3.73 -3.40
N TRP A 96 1.83 -2.75 -4.14
CA TRP A 96 2.06 -1.39 -3.67
C TRP A 96 1.06 -0.42 -4.28
N TYR A 97 0.45 0.43 -3.45
CA TYR A 97 -0.39 1.52 -3.89
C TYR A 97 -0.07 2.77 -3.08
N ASP A 98 0.37 3.84 -3.74
CA ASP A 98 0.68 5.09 -3.05
C ASP A 98 0.66 6.31 -4.00
N PHE A 99 0.69 7.51 -3.41
CA PHE A 99 0.73 8.76 -4.14
C PHE A 99 2.05 8.95 -4.89
N VAL A 100 1.97 9.35 -6.16
CA VAL A 100 3.14 9.88 -6.89
C VAL A 100 3.37 11.33 -6.51
N TRP A 101 2.28 12.05 -6.26
CA TRP A 101 2.30 13.48 -6.00
C TRP A 101 1.09 13.87 -5.15
N ASN A 102 1.33 14.59 -4.06
CA ASN A 102 0.30 15.08 -3.16
C ASN A 102 0.66 16.46 -2.61
N PRO A 103 0.38 17.55 -3.37
CA PRO A 103 0.76 18.91 -2.96
C PRO A 103 -0.14 19.48 -1.87
N LEU A 104 -1.32 18.89 -1.64
CA LEU A 104 -2.32 19.43 -0.74
C LEU A 104 -2.11 19.02 0.72
N ASN A 105 -1.29 18.00 0.97
CA ASN A 105 -1.04 17.52 2.31
C ASN A 105 0.47 17.54 2.62
N ARG A 106 0.88 18.49 3.48
CA ARG A 106 2.27 18.65 3.90
C ARG A 106 2.79 17.51 4.81
N GLN A 107 1.89 16.71 5.38
CA GLN A 107 2.25 15.55 6.21
C GLN A 107 2.57 14.30 5.38
N THR A 108 2.37 14.38 4.07
CA THR A 108 2.66 13.27 3.16
C THR A 108 3.52 13.76 2.00
N ARG A 109 4.42 12.90 1.56
CA ARG A 109 5.26 13.15 0.38
C ARG A 109 4.98 12.08 -0.66
N GLY A 110 4.65 12.51 -1.88
CA GLY A 110 4.49 11.58 -2.99
C GLY A 110 5.80 10.82 -3.29
N ILE A 111 5.68 9.57 -3.68
CA ILE A 111 6.83 8.69 -3.95
C ILE A 111 6.86 8.40 -5.45
N PRO A 112 7.81 8.99 -6.18
CA PRO A 112 7.97 8.74 -7.60
C PRO A 112 8.49 7.31 -7.86
N LEU A 113 8.19 6.76 -9.04
CA LEU A 113 8.62 5.41 -9.43
C LEU A 113 10.14 5.21 -9.33
N SER A 114 10.92 6.26 -9.58
CA SER A 114 12.39 6.23 -9.45
C SER A 114 12.85 6.00 -8.00
N GLU A 115 12.14 6.54 -7.00
CA GLU A 115 12.41 6.30 -5.58
C GLU A 115 12.03 4.84 -5.23
N ILE A 116 10.87 4.37 -5.70
CA ILE A 116 10.43 2.99 -5.45
C ILE A 116 11.42 1.97 -6.01
N LYS A 117 11.93 2.18 -7.23
CA LYS A 117 12.97 1.30 -7.81
C LYS A 117 14.27 1.29 -6.99
N LYS A 118 14.60 2.38 -6.29
CA LYS A 118 15.78 2.42 -5.39
C LYS A 118 15.52 1.66 -4.08
N LEU A 119 14.26 1.64 -3.60
CA LEU A 119 13.89 0.89 -2.40
C LEU A 119 13.92 -0.63 -2.63
N PHE A 120 13.73 -1.09 -3.88
CA PHE A 120 13.68 -2.50 -4.25
C PHE A 120 14.70 -2.83 -5.35
N PRO A 121 16.02 -2.70 -5.05
CA PRO A 121 17.05 -2.94 -6.06
C PRO A 121 17.06 -4.39 -6.52
N GLY A 122 17.16 -4.61 -7.83
CA GLY A 122 17.20 -5.94 -8.42
C GLY A 122 15.87 -6.68 -8.54
N LEU A 123 14.77 -6.12 -8.02
CA LEU A 123 13.44 -6.71 -8.16
C LEU A 123 12.75 -6.20 -9.45
N GLN A 124 11.89 -7.05 -10.03
CA GLN A 124 11.07 -6.64 -11.16
C GLN A 124 9.94 -5.73 -10.68
N VAL A 125 9.81 -4.57 -11.31
CA VAL A 125 8.81 -3.55 -10.95
C VAL A 125 7.92 -3.26 -12.15
N THR A 126 6.65 -3.66 -12.08
CA THR A 126 5.61 -3.32 -13.04
C THR A 126 4.67 -2.29 -12.43
N SER A 127 4.41 -1.18 -13.12
CA SER A 127 3.65 -0.07 -12.56
C SER A 127 2.61 0.48 -13.53
N ARG A 128 1.51 0.97 -12.96
CA ARG A 128 0.47 1.70 -13.69
C ARG A 128 0.00 2.90 -12.85
N ARG A 129 -0.22 4.04 -13.50
CA ARG A 129 -0.90 5.17 -12.86
C ARG A 129 -2.39 4.94 -12.85
N ILE A 130 -2.99 5.11 -11.69
CA ILE A 130 -4.43 4.95 -11.47
C ILE A 130 -4.94 6.02 -10.51
N THR A 131 -6.25 6.07 -10.34
CA THR A 131 -6.94 6.98 -9.42
C THR A 131 -6.82 8.44 -9.83
N LEU A 132 -7.89 8.96 -10.39
CA LEU A 132 -8.03 10.37 -10.76
C LEU A 132 -7.66 11.26 -9.55
N ALA A 133 -6.91 12.32 -9.81
CA ALA A 133 -6.44 13.21 -8.75
C ALA A 133 -7.61 13.72 -7.88
N PRO A 134 -7.48 13.70 -6.53
CA PRO A 134 -8.58 14.00 -5.62
C PRO A 134 -9.33 15.31 -5.89
N PRO A 135 -8.70 16.43 -6.31
CA PRO A 135 -9.42 17.64 -6.67
C PRO A 135 -10.38 17.42 -7.84
N LEU A 136 -9.96 16.67 -8.87
CA LEU A 136 -10.79 16.36 -10.03
C LEU A 136 -11.91 15.39 -9.65
N THR A 137 -11.63 14.39 -8.83
CA THR A 137 -12.63 13.44 -8.34
C THR A 137 -13.72 14.16 -7.55
N ARG A 138 -13.36 15.04 -6.62
CA ARG A 138 -14.33 15.82 -5.82
C ARG A 138 -15.20 16.73 -6.66
N LEU A 139 -14.67 17.26 -7.75
CA LEU A 139 -15.40 18.15 -8.65
C LEU A 139 -16.35 17.36 -9.58
N LEU A 140 -15.89 16.23 -10.11
CA LEU A 140 -16.57 15.53 -11.21
C LEU A 140 -17.51 14.43 -10.74
N VAL A 141 -17.09 13.60 -9.76
CA VAL A 141 -17.87 12.41 -9.37
C VAL A 141 -19.30 12.73 -8.92
N PRO A 142 -19.59 13.80 -8.15
CA PRO A 142 -20.95 14.09 -7.73
C PRO A 142 -21.95 14.36 -8.86
N ARG A 143 -21.46 14.76 -10.06
CA ARG A 143 -22.33 15.16 -11.18
C ARG A 143 -22.04 14.48 -12.50
N PHE A 144 -20.78 14.03 -12.71
CA PHE A 144 -20.28 13.55 -14.00
C PHE A 144 -19.44 12.29 -13.84
N GLN A 145 -19.96 11.26 -13.17
CA GLN A 145 -19.22 10.03 -12.89
C GLN A 145 -18.69 9.33 -14.16
N ALA A 146 -19.47 9.31 -15.25
CA ALA A 146 -19.03 8.74 -16.52
C ALA A 146 -17.81 9.48 -17.08
N LEU A 147 -17.81 10.82 -17.04
CA LEU A 147 -16.66 11.62 -17.45
C LEU A 147 -15.44 11.38 -16.55
N ALA A 148 -15.64 11.30 -15.22
CA ALA A 148 -14.58 10.98 -14.30
C ALA A 148 -13.93 9.62 -14.63
N ASN A 149 -14.71 8.61 -14.95
CA ASN A 149 -14.24 7.29 -15.37
C ASN A 149 -13.42 7.34 -16.66
N GLU A 150 -13.86 8.09 -17.67
CA GLU A 150 -13.07 8.25 -18.90
C GLU A 150 -11.75 8.99 -18.65
N LEU A 151 -11.75 10.01 -17.78
CA LEU A 151 -10.54 10.77 -17.43
C LEU A 151 -9.51 9.91 -16.66
N THR A 152 -9.91 8.84 -15.97
CA THR A 152 -8.96 7.91 -15.34
C THR A 152 -8.08 7.18 -16.36
N ARG A 153 -8.49 7.11 -17.62
CA ARG A 153 -7.70 6.52 -18.71
C ARG A 153 -6.50 7.39 -19.09
N LEU A 154 -6.48 8.65 -18.68
CA LEU A 154 -5.40 9.59 -18.96
C LEU A 154 -4.38 9.57 -17.80
N PRO A 155 -3.20 8.93 -17.96
CA PRO A 155 -2.28 8.67 -16.84
C PRO A 155 -1.77 9.94 -16.14
N PHE A 156 -1.68 11.07 -16.86
CA PHE A 156 -1.21 12.35 -16.31
C PHE A 156 -2.21 13.00 -15.33
N LEU A 157 -3.50 12.61 -15.39
CA LEU A 157 -4.54 13.06 -14.45
C LEU A 157 -4.61 12.18 -13.19
N ASN A 158 -3.89 11.06 -13.17
CA ASN A 158 -3.89 10.12 -12.07
C ASN A 158 -2.77 10.43 -11.07
N SER A 159 -3.11 10.39 -9.79
CA SER A 159 -2.24 10.78 -8.68
C SER A 159 -1.57 9.62 -7.95
N HIS A 160 -1.98 8.38 -8.22
CA HIS A 160 -1.45 7.21 -7.54
C HIS A 160 -0.76 6.26 -8.53
N LEU A 161 0.19 5.48 -8.00
CA LEU A 161 0.74 4.30 -8.66
C LEU A 161 0.20 3.05 -7.99
N ILE A 162 -0.28 2.10 -8.79
CA ILE A 162 -0.35 0.69 -8.41
C ILE A 162 0.86 -0.01 -9.01
N ILE A 163 1.55 -0.79 -8.18
CA ILE A 163 2.81 -1.41 -8.56
C ILE A 163 2.83 -2.85 -8.07
N TRP A 164 3.26 -3.73 -8.94
CA TRP A 164 3.65 -5.08 -8.60
C TRP A 164 5.18 -5.17 -8.55
N ILE A 165 5.72 -5.58 -7.40
CA ILE A 165 7.15 -5.76 -7.18
C ILE A 165 7.37 -7.24 -6.92
N GLN A 166 8.04 -7.94 -7.83
CA GLN A 166 8.23 -9.38 -7.76
C GLN A 166 9.61 -9.74 -7.25
N LYS A 167 9.63 -10.58 -6.21
CA LYS A 167 10.87 -11.19 -5.69
C LYS A 167 11.27 -12.34 -6.62
N PRO A 168 12.54 -12.44 -7.02
CA PRO A 168 13.04 -13.59 -7.77
C PRO A 168 12.85 -14.91 -7.01
N ASN A 169 12.87 -16.02 -7.75
CA ASN A 169 12.90 -17.37 -7.17
C ASN A 169 14.20 -17.63 -6.41
#